data_0f35676dab0da0c78874fb9c6e845bd1
#
_entry.id   0f35676dab0da0c78874fb9c6e845bd1
#
_cell.length_a   1.000
_cell.length_b   1.000
_cell.length_c   1.000
_cell.angle_alpha   90.00
_cell.angle_beta   90.00
_cell.angle_gamma   90.00
#
_symmetry.space_group_name_H-M   'P 1'
#
loop_
_entity.id
_entity.type
_entity.pdbx_description
1 polymer ?
#
loop_
_entity_poly.entity_id
_entity_poly.type
_entity_poly.pdbx_seq_one_letter_code
_entity_poly.pdbx_strand_id
1 'polypeptide(L)'
;MTSSDDIELVRGLVEIPSLSRHEGDAVEWLVARMAERGFRATVDDAGNAVGEIGDGARHVVLLGHIDTVPGDIPVRIEDGELIGRGAVDAKGPLAAFVAAATEKVAGVRVTVVGAVEEESPTSAGARHRARLAAPDWCVIGEPSSWDAVTVAYKGRLALRIALTRDARHGAAPGPTVTEEALAVWTAIRDASDRRTPGADGFARLDCRLEGMSGGTSDGLVERAELRVGYRIPPGIATDELAHEVRTLARGHGGDAHVTVEIVGAEEPARTPRSTPLARAFVGAIADAGGAATFKVKSGTSDMNVLAPAWACPTVAYGPGDSRYDHTPMERLVLDDYVRAITVLKGVLRRAGAPI
;
A
#
# COMPACT_ATOMS: atom_id res chain seq x y z
N MET A 1 -18.25 26.77 3.31
CA MET A 1 -17.96 26.03 4.56
C MET A 1 -16.66 25.27 4.27
N THR A 2 -15.56 25.83 4.67
CA THR A 2 -14.24 25.36 4.29
C THR A 2 -13.33 25.53 5.48
N SER A 3 -12.52 24.59 5.64
CA SER A 3 -11.29 24.43 6.41
C SER A 3 -11.45 24.10 7.89
N SER A 4 -12.23 24.75 8.70
CA SER A 4 -12.25 24.38 10.14
C SER A 4 -12.80 22.97 10.36
N ASP A 5 -13.97 22.64 9.80
CA ASP A 5 -14.63 21.33 9.98
C ASP A 5 -13.85 20.19 9.30
N ASP A 6 -13.16 20.49 8.20
CA ASP A 6 -12.34 19.48 7.49
C ASP A 6 -11.00 19.27 8.20
N ILE A 7 -10.44 20.33 8.83
CA ILE A 7 -9.24 20.21 9.68
C ILE A 7 -9.58 19.44 10.96
N GLU A 8 -10.73 19.70 11.60
CA GLU A 8 -11.18 18.92 12.76
C GLU A 8 -11.46 17.45 12.39
N LEU A 9 -11.93 17.16 11.17
CA LEU A 9 -12.10 15.78 10.70
C LEU A 9 -10.76 15.03 10.68
N VAL A 10 -9.74 15.59 10.03
CA VAL A 10 -8.43 14.91 9.94
C VAL A 10 -7.75 14.84 11.31
N ARG A 11 -7.82 15.91 12.11
CA ARG A 11 -7.28 15.93 13.45
C ARG A 11 -7.92 14.86 14.33
N GLY A 12 -9.26 14.82 14.39
CA GLY A 12 -9.99 13.85 15.21
C GLY A 12 -9.73 12.40 14.79
N LEU A 13 -9.57 12.14 13.49
CA LEU A 13 -9.20 10.80 13.02
C LEU A 13 -7.77 10.41 13.43
N VAL A 14 -6.81 11.35 13.36
CA VAL A 14 -5.42 11.12 13.77
C VAL A 14 -5.29 10.93 15.28
N GLU A 15 -6.13 11.59 16.09
CA GLU A 15 -6.13 11.46 17.56
C GLU A 15 -6.51 10.05 18.05
N ILE A 16 -7.17 9.23 17.22
CA ILE A 16 -7.59 7.88 17.62
C ILE A 16 -6.51 6.87 17.19
N PRO A 17 -5.82 6.19 18.11
CA PRO A 17 -4.89 5.13 17.76
C PRO A 17 -5.60 3.99 17.00
N SER A 18 -4.99 3.48 15.94
CA SER A 18 -5.57 2.43 15.10
C SER A 18 -4.47 1.54 14.51
N LEU A 19 -3.73 0.83 15.34
CA LEU A 19 -2.79 -0.19 14.87
C LEU A 19 -3.52 -1.25 14.06
N SER A 20 -2.86 -1.81 13.05
CA SER A 20 -3.42 -2.93 12.28
C SER A 20 -4.00 -4.00 13.20
N ARG A 21 -5.24 -4.42 12.94
CA ARG A 21 -6.09 -5.33 13.75
C ARG A 21 -6.66 -4.73 15.04
N HIS A 22 -6.50 -3.43 15.26
CA HIS A 22 -7.03 -2.68 16.39
C HIS A 22 -7.66 -1.36 15.96
N GLU A 23 -8.30 -1.34 14.77
CA GLU A 23 -8.84 -0.14 14.13
C GLU A 23 -10.26 0.22 14.59
N GLY A 24 -10.91 -0.64 15.38
CA GLY A 24 -12.36 -0.55 15.69
C GLY A 24 -12.84 0.84 16.08
N ASP A 25 -12.17 1.49 17.04
CA ASP A 25 -12.55 2.82 17.53
C ASP A 25 -12.47 3.88 16.42
N ALA A 26 -11.42 3.82 15.58
CA ALA A 26 -11.26 4.74 14.46
C ALA A 26 -12.31 4.49 13.36
N VAL A 27 -12.65 3.23 13.11
CA VAL A 27 -13.69 2.82 12.15
C VAL A 27 -15.06 3.32 12.61
N GLU A 28 -15.45 3.08 13.86
CA GLU A 28 -16.74 3.53 14.43
C GLU A 28 -16.83 5.05 14.41
N TRP A 29 -15.78 5.75 14.79
CA TRP A 29 -15.71 7.20 14.75
C TRP A 29 -15.87 7.74 13.33
N LEU A 30 -15.16 7.16 12.35
CA LEU A 30 -15.22 7.61 10.95
C LEU A 30 -16.61 7.37 10.35
N VAL A 31 -17.25 6.22 10.65
CA VAL A 31 -18.63 5.92 10.25
C VAL A 31 -19.59 6.98 10.79
N ALA A 32 -19.47 7.35 12.06
CA ALA A 32 -20.29 8.41 12.65
C ALA A 32 -20.07 9.76 11.94
N ARG A 33 -18.81 10.15 11.70
CA ARG A 33 -18.47 11.41 10.99
C ARG A 33 -18.97 11.42 9.55
N MET A 34 -18.91 10.29 8.83
CA MET A 34 -19.49 10.16 7.50
C MET A 34 -21.01 10.28 7.53
N ALA A 35 -21.69 9.66 8.49
CA ALA A 35 -23.15 9.77 8.64
C ALA A 35 -23.59 11.22 8.90
N GLU A 36 -22.91 11.95 9.75
CA GLU A 36 -23.17 13.38 10.01
C GLU A 36 -22.99 14.26 8.77
N ARG A 37 -22.11 13.84 7.86
CA ARG A 37 -21.86 14.51 6.57
C ARG A 37 -22.79 14.04 5.44
N GLY A 38 -23.81 13.22 5.77
CA GLY A 38 -24.86 12.82 4.84
C GLY A 38 -24.54 11.60 3.99
N PHE A 39 -23.54 10.80 4.36
CA PHE A 39 -23.31 9.48 3.76
C PHE A 39 -24.28 8.43 4.34
N ARG A 40 -24.60 7.44 3.57
CA ARG A 40 -25.06 6.15 4.09
C ARG A 40 -23.82 5.39 4.56
N ALA A 41 -23.55 5.44 5.87
CA ALA A 41 -22.32 4.93 6.44
C ALA A 41 -22.57 3.65 7.26
N THR A 42 -21.66 2.69 7.16
CA THR A 42 -21.71 1.39 7.85
C THR A 42 -20.31 0.80 8.00
N VAL A 43 -20.19 -0.23 8.82
CA VAL A 43 -19.02 -1.10 8.86
C VAL A 43 -19.32 -2.31 7.99
N ASP A 44 -18.41 -2.70 7.10
CA ASP A 44 -18.58 -3.92 6.30
C ASP A 44 -18.06 -5.19 6.99
N ASP A 45 -18.25 -6.35 6.35
CA ASP A 45 -17.89 -7.66 6.94
C ASP A 45 -16.38 -7.84 7.20
N ALA A 46 -15.53 -7.01 6.61
CA ALA A 46 -14.09 -7.02 6.89
C ALA A 46 -13.70 -6.04 8.01
N GLY A 47 -14.64 -5.23 8.49
CA GLY A 47 -14.39 -4.19 9.48
C GLY A 47 -14.03 -2.84 8.88
N ASN A 48 -14.14 -2.63 7.57
CA ASN A 48 -13.89 -1.34 6.95
C ASN A 48 -14.98 -0.32 7.31
N ALA A 49 -14.59 0.94 7.49
CA ALA A 49 -15.53 2.05 7.48
C ALA A 49 -15.97 2.35 6.04
N VAL A 50 -17.26 2.21 5.72
CA VAL A 50 -17.78 2.42 4.37
C VAL A 50 -18.86 3.49 4.38
N GLY A 51 -18.72 4.50 3.54
CA GLY A 51 -19.70 5.55 3.35
C GLY A 51 -20.06 5.73 1.89
N GLU A 52 -21.34 5.72 1.56
CA GLU A 52 -21.83 5.97 0.19
C GLU A 52 -22.59 7.30 0.13
N ILE A 53 -22.36 8.07 -0.93
CA ILE A 53 -23.06 9.34 -1.19
C ILE A 53 -23.30 9.53 -2.68
N GLY A 54 -24.46 10.15 -3.02
CA GLY A 54 -24.92 10.24 -4.42
C GLY A 54 -25.58 8.95 -4.88
N ASP A 55 -26.20 9.02 -6.07
CA ASP A 55 -27.03 7.96 -6.66
C ASP A 55 -26.82 7.80 -8.18
N GLY A 56 -25.74 8.43 -8.70
CA GLY A 56 -25.43 8.42 -10.11
C GLY A 56 -24.97 7.06 -10.66
N ALA A 57 -25.03 6.92 -11.96
CA ALA A 57 -24.59 5.71 -12.66
C ALA A 57 -23.04 5.56 -12.65
N ARG A 58 -22.31 6.69 -12.65
CA ARG A 58 -20.85 6.69 -12.54
C ARG A 58 -20.43 6.38 -11.11
N HIS A 59 -19.80 5.25 -10.91
CA HIS A 59 -19.31 4.83 -9.58
C HIS A 59 -17.82 5.14 -9.41
N VAL A 60 -17.50 5.91 -8.38
CA VAL A 60 -16.13 6.22 -7.97
C VAL A 60 -15.87 5.66 -6.57
N VAL A 61 -14.82 4.89 -6.40
CA VAL A 61 -14.35 4.43 -5.09
C VAL A 61 -13.13 5.25 -4.69
N LEU A 62 -13.18 5.81 -3.48
CA LEU A 62 -12.08 6.49 -2.80
C LEU A 62 -11.70 5.61 -1.59
N LEU A 63 -10.63 4.85 -1.68
CA LEU A 63 -10.22 3.92 -0.63
C LEU A 63 -8.88 4.36 -0.05
N GLY A 64 -8.87 4.67 1.25
CA GLY A 64 -7.64 4.92 2.01
C GLY A 64 -7.62 4.03 3.23
N HIS A 65 -6.45 3.67 3.73
CA HIS A 65 -6.36 2.85 4.93
C HIS A 65 -6.54 3.69 6.20
N ILE A 66 -7.09 3.04 7.24
CA ILE A 66 -7.37 3.66 8.53
C ILE A 66 -6.39 3.21 9.61
N ASP A 67 -5.70 2.11 9.37
CA ASP A 67 -4.68 1.60 10.26
C ASP A 67 -3.35 2.35 10.15
N THR A 68 -2.51 2.17 11.14
CA THR A 68 -1.19 2.80 11.25
C THR A 68 -0.15 1.81 11.76
N VAL A 69 1.12 2.05 11.42
CA VAL A 69 2.25 1.38 12.07
C VAL A 69 2.40 1.77 13.54
N PRO A 70 3.10 0.98 14.38
CA PRO A 70 3.43 1.33 15.75
C PRO A 70 4.26 2.61 15.89
N GLY A 71 4.16 3.24 17.06
CA GLY A 71 4.93 4.41 17.45
C GLY A 71 4.04 5.64 17.60
N ASP A 72 3.67 5.94 18.84
CA ASP A 72 2.83 7.08 19.15
C ASP A 72 3.57 8.40 18.95
N ILE A 73 2.87 9.36 18.33
CA ILE A 73 3.30 10.74 18.16
C ILE A 73 2.20 11.62 18.76
N PRO A 74 2.47 12.41 19.80
CA PRO A 74 1.46 13.30 20.38
C PRO A 74 0.84 14.22 19.32
N VAL A 75 -0.48 14.15 19.18
CA VAL A 75 -1.20 14.90 18.14
C VAL A 75 -1.27 16.38 18.53
N ARG A 76 -0.85 17.23 17.61
CA ARG A 76 -0.93 18.69 17.77
C ARG A 76 -0.90 19.39 16.42
N ILE A 77 -1.43 20.59 16.40
CA ILE A 77 -1.30 21.50 15.25
C ILE A 77 -0.29 22.58 15.66
N GLU A 78 0.77 22.72 14.87
CA GLU A 78 1.86 23.67 15.11
C GLU A 78 2.33 24.22 13.76
N ASP A 79 2.49 25.52 13.64
CA ASP A 79 2.99 26.19 12.42
C ASP A 79 2.26 25.81 11.12
N GLY A 80 0.94 25.51 11.18
CA GLY A 80 0.15 25.10 10.02
C GLY A 80 0.32 23.63 9.62
N GLU A 81 0.97 22.83 10.46
CA GLU A 81 1.15 21.39 10.27
C GLU A 81 0.37 20.59 11.33
N LEU A 82 -0.29 19.52 10.93
CA LEU A 82 -0.85 18.51 11.82
C LEU A 82 0.21 17.43 12.04
N ILE A 83 0.69 17.32 13.26
CA ILE A 83 1.70 16.35 13.68
C ILE A 83 0.97 15.19 14.39
N GLY A 84 1.26 13.96 14.02
CA GLY A 84 0.65 12.76 14.61
C GLY A 84 0.88 11.52 13.77
N ARG A 85 0.82 10.34 14.39
CA ARG A 85 0.90 9.07 13.68
C ARG A 85 -0.32 8.88 12.77
N GLY A 86 -0.10 8.57 11.48
CA GLY A 86 -1.16 8.47 10.47
C GLY A 86 -1.56 9.82 9.85
N ALA A 87 -0.97 10.95 10.27
CA ALA A 87 -1.29 12.24 9.68
C ALA A 87 -1.01 12.29 8.17
N VAL A 88 0.02 11.60 7.73
CA VAL A 88 0.41 11.45 6.32
C VAL A 88 0.00 10.09 5.79
N ASP A 89 0.26 9.02 6.53
CA ASP A 89 0.12 7.63 6.07
C ASP A 89 -0.90 6.87 6.95
N ALA A 90 -2.20 6.77 6.53
CA ALA A 90 -2.80 7.57 5.46
C ALA A 90 -4.15 8.16 5.90
N LYS A 91 -4.31 8.52 7.20
CA LYS A 91 -5.54 9.15 7.70
C LYS A 91 -5.77 10.53 7.08
N GLY A 92 -4.71 11.27 6.75
CA GLY A 92 -4.80 12.53 6.01
C GLY A 92 -5.45 12.37 4.63
N PRO A 93 -4.94 11.51 3.75
CA PRO A 93 -5.59 11.13 2.49
C PRO A 93 -7.04 10.64 2.66
N LEU A 94 -7.30 9.76 3.64
CA LEU A 94 -8.65 9.24 3.92
C LEU A 94 -9.62 10.34 4.35
N ALA A 95 -9.22 11.23 5.25
CA ALA A 95 -10.02 12.38 5.66
C ALA A 95 -10.30 13.34 4.49
N ALA A 96 -9.32 13.55 3.60
CA ALA A 96 -9.51 14.34 2.39
C ALA A 96 -10.57 13.71 1.46
N PHE A 97 -10.64 12.39 1.37
CA PHE A 97 -11.67 11.68 0.61
C PHE A 97 -13.07 11.93 1.16
N VAL A 98 -13.23 11.79 2.48
CA VAL A 98 -14.52 12.08 3.13
C VAL A 98 -14.92 13.53 2.90
N ALA A 99 -14.02 14.47 3.13
CA ALA A 99 -14.29 15.90 2.96
C ALA A 99 -14.66 16.27 1.50
N ALA A 100 -13.96 15.70 0.53
CA ALA A 100 -14.23 15.96 -0.88
C ALA A 100 -15.57 15.38 -1.36
N ALA A 101 -15.92 14.17 -0.93
CA ALA A 101 -17.11 13.46 -1.37
C ALA A 101 -18.42 14.05 -0.79
N THR A 102 -18.37 14.91 0.24
CA THR A 102 -19.56 15.63 0.73
C THR A 102 -20.19 16.54 -0.32
N GLU A 103 -19.41 17.00 -1.30
CA GLU A 103 -19.93 17.72 -2.45
C GLU A 103 -20.57 16.74 -3.44
N LYS A 104 -21.90 16.63 -3.39
CA LYS A 104 -22.65 15.74 -4.30
C LYS A 104 -22.52 16.24 -5.74
N VAL A 105 -22.09 15.35 -6.62
CA VAL A 105 -21.98 15.62 -8.07
C VAL A 105 -23.07 14.85 -8.81
N ALA A 106 -23.83 15.55 -9.66
CA ALA A 106 -24.88 14.93 -10.44
C ALA A 106 -24.32 13.79 -11.33
N GLY A 107 -25.02 12.66 -11.36
CA GLY A 107 -24.61 11.49 -12.13
C GLY A 107 -23.47 10.66 -11.51
N VAL A 108 -22.97 11.03 -10.34
CA VAL A 108 -21.88 10.31 -9.64
C VAL A 108 -22.38 9.70 -8.33
N ARG A 109 -22.01 8.46 -8.10
CA ARG A 109 -22.06 7.79 -6.81
C ARG A 109 -20.64 7.59 -6.30
N VAL A 110 -20.38 8.03 -5.08
CA VAL A 110 -19.06 7.88 -4.46
C VAL A 110 -19.15 6.92 -3.28
N THR A 111 -18.25 5.96 -3.22
CA THR A 111 -18.02 5.12 -2.05
C THR A 111 -16.67 5.50 -1.45
N VAL A 112 -16.67 5.98 -0.21
CA VAL A 112 -15.45 6.19 0.57
C VAL A 112 -15.24 4.97 1.47
N VAL A 113 -14.02 4.45 1.51
CA VAL A 113 -13.64 3.29 2.31
C VAL A 113 -12.44 3.64 3.17
N GLY A 114 -12.58 3.52 4.49
CA GLY A 114 -11.47 3.44 5.42
C GLY A 114 -11.09 1.97 5.60
N ALA A 115 -10.11 1.52 4.82
CA ALA A 115 -9.70 0.12 4.79
C ALA A 115 -8.87 -0.26 6.01
N VAL A 116 -9.08 -1.47 6.53
CA VAL A 116 -8.33 -2.04 7.65
C VAL A 116 -7.17 -2.91 7.18
N GLU A 117 -6.12 -3.02 8.00
CA GLU A 117 -4.99 -3.93 7.83
C GLU A 117 -4.14 -3.70 6.55
N GLU A 118 -4.02 -2.47 6.05
CA GLU A 118 -3.10 -2.17 4.93
C GLU A 118 -1.65 -2.34 5.37
N GLU A 119 -1.30 -1.84 6.56
CA GLU A 119 0.04 -1.90 7.16
C GLU A 119 0.42 -3.31 7.67
N SER A 120 -0.43 -4.28 7.42
CA SER A 120 -0.21 -5.69 7.72
C SER A 120 -0.10 -6.52 6.43
N PRO A 121 0.52 -7.72 6.47
CA PRO A 121 0.63 -8.57 5.28
C PRO A 121 -0.71 -9.05 4.71
N THR A 122 -1.80 -8.85 5.43
CA THR A 122 -3.13 -9.34 5.08
C THR A 122 -3.87 -8.44 4.12
N SER A 123 -3.70 -7.09 4.20
CA SER A 123 -4.53 -6.11 3.47
C SER A 123 -6.00 -6.51 3.46
N ALA A 124 -6.54 -6.91 4.62
CA ALA A 124 -7.83 -7.59 4.73
C ALA A 124 -8.97 -6.75 4.17
N GLY A 125 -8.94 -5.45 4.46
CA GLY A 125 -9.92 -4.48 3.99
C GLY A 125 -9.98 -4.39 2.47
N ALA A 126 -8.86 -4.14 1.81
CA ALA A 126 -8.79 -4.04 0.36
C ALA A 126 -9.12 -5.38 -0.33
N ARG A 127 -8.64 -6.52 0.22
CA ARG A 127 -8.95 -7.85 -0.34
C ARG A 127 -10.44 -8.20 -0.23
N HIS A 128 -11.13 -7.73 0.80
CA HIS A 128 -12.58 -7.86 0.88
C HIS A 128 -13.25 -7.04 -0.23
N ARG A 129 -12.85 -5.78 -0.40
CA ARG A 129 -13.40 -4.89 -1.44
C ARG A 129 -13.13 -5.40 -2.85
N ALA A 130 -11.97 -6.00 -3.09
CA ALA A 130 -11.58 -6.61 -4.38
C ALA A 130 -12.56 -7.69 -4.89
N ARG A 131 -13.36 -8.31 -4.00
CA ARG A 131 -14.36 -9.31 -4.35
C ARG A 131 -15.69 -8.70 -4.79
N LEU A 132 -15.89 -7.41 -4.60
CA LEU A 132 -17.10 -6.70 -4.97
C LEU A 132 -17.01 -6.19 -6.40
N ALA A 133 -18.14 -5.72 -6.94
CA ALA A 133 -18.20 -5.17 -8.29
C ALA A 133 -17.23 -4.00 -8.46
N ALA A 134 -16.49 -4.01 -9.57
CA ALA A 134 -15.56 -2.96 -9.92
C ALA A 134 -16.27 -1.61 -10.11
N PRO A 135 -15.67 -0.49 -9.64
CA PRO A 135 -16.15 0.85 -9.95
C PRO A 135 -15.73 1.28 -11.37
N ASP A 136 -16.21 2.42 -11.81
CA ASP A 136 -15.69 3.06 -13.02
C ASP A 136 -14.29 3.67 -12.78
N TRP A 137 -14.05 4.22 -11.60
CA TRP A 137 -12.78 4.80 -11.18
C TRP A 137 -12.46 4.42 -9.73
N CYS A 138 -11.17 4.20 -9.45
CA CYS A 138 -10.68 3.97 -8.10
C CYS A 138 -9.52 4.94 -7.78
N VAL A 139 -9.58 5.56 -6.61
CA VAL A 139 -8.48 6.37 -6.07
C VAL A 139 -8.06 5.77 -4.74
N ILE A 140 -6.78 5.43 -4.63
CA ILE A 140 -6.18 4.92 -3.40
C ILE A 140 -5.63 6.09 -2.60
N GLY A 141 -5.95 6.14 -1.32
CA GLY A 141 -5.58 7.21 -0.40
C GLY A 141 -4.16 7.02 0.12
N GLU A 142 -3.20 7.58 -0.59
CA GLU A 142 -1.78 7.49 -0.28
C GLU A 142 -1.09 8.84 -0.41
N PRO A 143 -0.08 9.15 0.41
CA PRO A 143 0.63 10.42 0.32
C PRO A 143 1.35 10.55 -1.03
N SER A 144 0.88 11.47 -1.86
CA SER A 144 1.43 11.73 -3.20
C SER A 144 1.91 13.18 -3.37
N SER A 145 1.62 14.06 -2.44
CA SER A 145 1.53 15.53 -2.53
C SER A 145 0.24 15.98 -3.22
N TRP A 146 -0.23 17.19 -2.90
CA TRP A 146 -1.50 17.70 -3.45
C TRP A 146 -1.48 17.94 -4.97
N ASP A 147 -0.29 18.10 -5.57
CA ASP A 147 -0.05 18.38 -7.00
C ASP A 147 0.56 17.20 -7.76
N ALA A 148 0.58 16.01 -7.17
CA ALA A 148 1.14 14.82 -7.79
C ALA A 148 0.20 13.62 -7.72
N VAL A 149 0.29 12.73 -8.72
CA VAL A 149 -0.51 11.51 -8.83
C VAL A 149 0.42 10.31 -8.92
N THR A 150 0.27 9.35 -8.02
CA THR A 150 1.03 8.10 -8.09
C THR A 150 0.33 7.12 -9.03
N VAL A 151 1.03 6.67 -10.06
CA VAL A 151 0.48 5.83 -11.15
C VAL A 151 1.07 4.42 -11.17
N ALA A 152 2.02 4.12 -10.30
CA ALA A 152 2.58 2.77 -10.21
C ALA A 152 3.22 2.52 -8.85
N TYR A 153 3.11 1.25 -8.42
CA TYR A 153 3.81 0.67 -7.29
C TYR A 153 4.56 -0.58 -7.73
N LYS A 154 5.73 -0.84 -7.13
CA LYS A 154 6.37 -2.16 -7.28
C LYS A 154 5.51 -3.22 -6.62
N GLY A 155 5.66 -4.46 -7.10
CA GLY A 155 5.19 -5.64 -6.40
C GLY A 155 6.11 -6.02 -5.25
N ARG A 156 5.65 -6.96 -4.44
CA ARG A 156 6.38 -7.55 -3.32
C ARG A 156 6.31 -9.06 -3.38
N LEU A 157 7.43 -9.73 -3.12
CA LEU A 157 7.44 -11.15 -2.82
C LEU A 157 8.34 -11.37 -1.60
N ALA A 158 7.77 -11.95 -0.55
CA ALA A 158 8.49 -12.30 0.67
C ALA A 158 8.51 -13.82 0.80
N LEU A 159 9.70 -14.38 0.96
CA LEU A 159 9.95 -15.81 0.98
C LEU A 159 10.70 -16.21 2.26
N ARG A 160 10.30 -17.36 2.83
CA ARG A 160 11.06 -18.09 3.83
C ARG A 160 11.60 -19.35 3.18
N ILE A 161 12.91 -19.55 3.21
CA ILE A 161 13.59 -20.70 2.65
C ILE A 161 14.26 -21.44 3.82
N ALA A 162 13.87 -22.70 4.06
CA ALA A 162 14.47 -23.50 5.11
C ALA A 162 15.17 -24.72 4.50
N LEU A 163 16.38 -24.96 4.98
CA LEU A 163 17.20 -26.12 4.70
C LEU A 163 17.33 -26.95 5.98
N THR A 164 17.07 -28.24 5.89
CA THR A 164 17.19 -29.16 7.04
C THR A 164 17.81 -30.47 6.62
N ARG A 165 18.66 -31.06 7.46
CA ARG A 165 19.16 -32.41 7.34
C ARG A 165 19.54 -32.99 8.71
N ASP A 166 19.76 -34.28 8.79
CA ASP A 166 20.30 -34.91 9.98
C ASP A 166 21.70 -34.36 10.31
N ALA A 167 21.94 -34.13 11.60
CA ALA A 167 23.22 -33.58 12.05
C ALA A 167 24.38 -34.53 11.74
N ARG A 168 25.47 -33.96 11.26
CA ARG A 168 26.71 -34.66 10.97
C ARG A 168 27.75 -34.39 12.03
N HIS A 169 28.69 -35.32 12.16
CA HIS A 169 29.86 -35.08 13.03
C HIS A 169 30.65 -33.85 12.50
N GLY A 170 31.11 -32.99 13.38
CA GLY A 170 31.77 -31.71 13.00
C GLY A 170 33.05 -31.88 12.15
N ALA A 171 33.64 -33.12 12.06
CA ALA A 171 34.72 -33.45 11.16
C ALA A 171 34.24 -34.15 9.88
N ALA A 172 32.94 -34.28 9.62
CA ALA A 172 32.43 -34.87 8.39
C ALA A 172 32.80 -33.97 7.19
N PRO A 173 33.18 -34.57 6.04
CA PRO A 173 33.52 -33.79 4.84
C PRO A 173 32.25 -33.13 4.24
N GLY A 174 32.44 -32.01 3.54
CA GLY A 174 31.40 -31.28 2.85
C GLY A 174 30.90 -30.04 3.58
N PRO A 175 30.06 -29.25 2.93
CA PRO A 175 29.59 -28.00 3.49
C PRO A 175 28.60 -28.24 4.65
N THR A 176 28.55 -27.31 5.58
CA THR A 176 27.50 -27.19 6.59
C THR A 176 26.20 -26.74 5.93
N VAL A 177 25.04 -27.00 6.56
CA VAL A 177 23.75 -26.53 6.07
C VAL A 177 23.71 -24.97 5.95
N THR A 178 24.48 -24.28 6.78
CA THR A 178 24.60 -22.83 6.74
C THR A 178 25.39 -22.35 5.51
N GLU A 179 26.45 -23.07 5.11
CA GLU A 179 27.20 -22.78 3.86
C GLU A 179 26.36 -23.08 2.63
N GLU A 180 25.56 -24.15 2.64
CA GLU A 180 24.58 -24.43 1.58
C GLU A 180 23.52 -23.34 1.48
N ALA A 181 23.00 -22.83 2.59
CA ALA A 181 22.07 -21.71 2.58
C ALA A 181 22.70 -20.43 2.01
N LEU A 182 23.99 -20.19 2.28
CA LEU A 182 24.72 -19.06 1.68
C LEU A 182 24.88 -19.25 0.15
N ALA A 183 25.12 -20.49 -0.32
CA ALA A 183 25.18 -20.79 -1.75
C ALA A 183 23.81 -20.59 -2.42
N VAL A 184 22.72 -20.98 -1.77
CA VAL A 184 21.34 -20.69 -2.21
C VAL A 184 21.12 -19.20 -2.34
N TRP A 185 21.46 -18.42 -1.32
CA TRP A 185 21.33 -16.96 -1.36
C TRP A 185 22.14 -16.34 -2.51
N THR A 186 23.38 -16.77 -2.69
CA THR A 186 24.23 -16.25 -3.76
C THR A 186 23.63 -16.52 -5.13
N ALA A 187 23.12 -17.73 -5.37
CA ALA A 187 22.48 -18.10 -6.63
C ALA A 187 21.21 -17.26 -6.89
N ILE A 188 20.39 -17.03 -5.86
CA ILE A 188 19.18 -16.21 -5.94
C ILE A 188 19.54 -14.76 -6.28
N ARG A 189 20.49 -14.15 -5.58
CA ARG A 189 20.93 -12.79 -5.83
C ARG A 189 21.48 -12.62 -7.24
N ASP A 190 22.37 -13.52 -7.68
CA ASP A 190 22.99 -13.44 -9.00
C ASP A 190 21.97 -13.64 -10.14
N ALA A 191 20.96 -14.49 -9.95
CA ALA A 191 19.85 -14.62 -10.89
C ALA A 191 18.99 -13.34 -10.94
N SER A 192 18.70 -12.76 -9.79
CA SER A 192 17.92 -11.51 -9.68
C SER A 192 18.62 -10.33 -10.37
N ASP A 193 19.93 -10.18 -10.18
CA ASP A 193 20.73 -9.12 -10.79
C ASP A 193 20.77 -9.25 -12.35
N ARG A 194 20.66 -10.47 -12.88
CA ARG A 194 20.57 -10.70 -14.34
C ARG A 194 19.20 -10.37 -14.94
N ARG A 195 18.14 -10.25 -14.14
CA ARG A 195 16.80 -10.00 -14.66
C ARG A 195 16.60 -8.57 -15.16
N THR A 196 17.25 -7.60 -14.53
CA THR A 196 17.13 -6.18 -14.91
C THR A 196 18.51 -5.53 -15.03
N PRO A 197 19.37 -6.00 -15.96
CA PRO A 197 20.73 -5.52 -16.09
C PRO A 197 20.76 -4.04 -16.46
N GLY A 198 21.53 -3.23 -15.71
CA GLY A 198 21.64 -1.80 -15.96
C GLY A 198 20.42 -0.95 -15.61
N ALA A 199 19.33 -1.56 -15.11
CA ALA A 199 18.19 -0.80 -14.63
C ALA A 199 18.48 -0.21 -13.25
N ASP A 200 17.90 0.96 -13.00
CA ASP A 200 17.95 1.64 -11.71
C ASP A 200 16.56 2.02 -11.20
N GLY A 201 16.50 2.50 -9.97
CA GLY A 201 15.28 3.05 -9.36
C GLY A 201 14.08 2.10 -9.49
N PHE A 202 12.99 2.63 -10.04
CA PHE A 202 11.72 1.90 -10.15
C PHE A 202 11.77 0.72 -11.14
N ALA A 203 12.63 0.76 -12.15
CA ALA A 203 12.73 -0.28 -13.17
C ALA A 203 13.53 -1.52 -12.70
N ARG A 204 14.31 -1.40 -11.62
CA ARG A 204 15.16 -2.49 -11.11
C ARG A 204 14.36 -3.49 -10.28
N LEU A 205 14.64 -4.79 -10.45
CA LEU A 205 14.25 -5.82 -9.51
C LEU A 205 15.18 -5.75 -8.29
N ASP A 206 14.62 -5.38 -7.13
CA ASP A 206 15.41 -5.39 -5.89
C ASP A 206 15.22 -6.73 -5.17
N CYS A 207 16.33 -7.38 -4.85
CA CYS A 207 16.38 -8.62 -4.06
C CYS A 207 17.21 -8.38 -2.81
N ARG A 208 16.68 -8.71 -1.64
CA ARG A 208 17.34 -8.50 -0.34
C ARG A 208 17.30 -9.74 0.54
N LEU A 209 18.40 -10.01 1.21
CA LEU A 209 18.43 -10.94 2.33
C LEU A 209 18.01 -10.16 3.59
N GLU A 210 16.81 -10.42 4.08
CA GLU A 210 16.23 -9.75 5.23
C GLU A 210 16.60 -10.43 6.56
N GLY A 211 17.05 -11.67 6.48
CA GLY A 211 17.54 -12.41 7.63
C GLY A 211 18.10 -13.76 7.24
N MET A 212 19.06 -14.20 8.03
CA MET A 212 19.66 -15.53 7.91
C MET A 212 19.96 -16.08 9.30
N SER A 213 19.62 -17.34 9.53
CA SER A 213 20.03 -18.08 10.72
C SER A 213 20.48 -19.48 10.33
N GLY A 214 21.31 -20.10 11.14
CA GLY A 214 21.78 -21.47 10.87
C GLY A 214 22.54 -22.05 12.06
N GLY A 215 22.60 -23.38 12.10
CA GLY A 215 23.28 -24.15 13.15
C GLY A 215 22.57 -25.46 13.47
N THR A 216 22.99 -26.10 14.54
CA THR A 216 22.37 -27.31 15.09
C THR A 216 21.53 -26.95 16.31
N SER A 217 20.21 -27.17 16.24
CA SER A 217 19.28 -26.74 17.29
C SER A 217 19.19 -27.67 18.50
N ASP A 218 19.32 -28.99 18.28
CA ASP A 218 19.09 -30.04 19.31
C ASP A 218 20.15 -31.16 19.26
N GLY A 219 21.21 -30.99 18.47
CA GLY A 219 22.23 -32.00 18.26
C GLY A 219 21.82 -33.11 17.27
N LEU A 220 20.59 -33.12 16.78
CA LEU A 220 20.06 -34.14 15.88
C LEU A 220 19.82 -33.61 14.46
N VAL A 221 19.46 -32.33 14.34
CA VAL A 221 19.11 -31.69 13.06
C VAL A 221 19.93 -30.42 12.85
N GLU A 222 20.62 -30.35 11.71
CA GLU A 222 21.15 -29.10 11.19
C GLU A 222 20.03 -28.35 10.45
N ARG A 223 19.91 -27.05 10.72
CA ARG A 223 18.92 -26.18 10.10
C ARG A 223 19.54 -24.85 9.69
N ALA A 224 19.15 -24.34 8.52
CA ALA A 224 19.36 -22.95 8.15
C ALA A 224 18.07 -22.36 7.60
N GLU A 225 17.86 -21.08 7.83
CA GLU A 225 16.70 -20.34 7.34
C GLU A 225 17.17 -19.02 6.72
N LEU A 226 16.61 -18.70 5.54
CA LEU A 226 16.75 -17.43 4.87
C LEU A 226 15.40 -16.73 4.78
N ARG A 227 15.37 -15.43 5.01
CA ARG A 227 14.26 -14.56 4.66
C ARG A 227 14.69 -13.68 3.51
N VAL A 228 14.01 -13.84 2.37
CA VAL A 228 14.33 -13.13 1.13
C VAL A 228 13.16 -12.27 0.71
N GLY A 229 13.40 -10.98 0.53
CA GLY A 229 12.42 -10.01 0.09
C GLY A 229 12.74 -9.45 -1.29
N TYR A 230 11.69 -9.28 -2.11
CA TYR A 230 11.76 -8.65 -3.41
C TYR A 230 10.89 -7.40 -3.49
N ARG A 231 11.37 -6.41 -4.26
CA ARG A 231 10.57 -5.32 -4.81
C ARG A 231 10.57 -5.44 -6.32
N ILE A 232 9.41 -5.74 -6.89
CA ILE A 232 9.24 -6.26 -8.25
C ILE A 232 8.73 -5.16 -9.17
N PRO A 233 9.47 -4.78 -10.23
CA PRO A 233 8.99 -3.80 -11.21
C PRO A 233 7.87 -4.41 -12.08
N PRO A 234 7.00 -3.59 -12.69
CA PRO A 234 6.03 -4.07 -13.67
C PRO A 234 6.68 -4.86 -14.83
N GLY A 235 6.05 -5.97 -15.20
CA GLY A 235 6.54 -6.86 -16.24
C GLY A 235 7.23 -8.13 -15.73
N ILE A 236 7.39 -8.29 -14.43
CA ILE A 236 7.84 -9.53 -13.78
C ILE A 236 6.71 -10.01 -12.87
N ALA A 237 6.24 -11.24 -13.06
CA ALA A 237 5.20 -11.85 -12.24
C ALA A 237 5.77 -12.45 -10.96
N THR A 238 5.05 -12.33 -9.86
CA THR A 238 5.46 -12.90 -8.56
C THR A 238 5.60 -14.41 -8.60
N ASP A 239 4.67 -15.11 -9.26
CA ASP A 239 4.68 -16.57 -9.37
C ASP A 239 5.87 -17.11 -10.18
N GLU A 240 6.24 -16.41 -11.26
CA GLU A 240 7.41 -16.75 -12.06
C GLU A 240 8.69 -16.65 -11.20
N LEU A 241 8.82 -15.55 -10.47
CA LEU A 241 9.96 -15.32 -9.59
C LEU A 241 10.02 -16.34 -8.44
N ALA A 242 8.88 -16.65 -7.84
CA ALA A 242 8.79 -17.68 -6.80
C ALA A 242 9.16 -19.06 -7.32
N HIS A 243 8.78 -19.40 -8.55
CA HIS A 243 9.16 -20.65 -9.20
C HIS A 243 10.68 -20.72 -9.44
N GLU A 244 11.29 -19.65 -9.95
CA GLU A 244 12.74 -19.56 -10.13
C GLU A 244 13.49 -19.75 -8.81
N VAL A 245 13.06 -19.06 -7.74
CA VAL A 245 13.67 -19.20 -6.42
C VAL A 245 13.57 -20.63 -5.90
N ARG A 246 12.43 -21.32 -6.07
CA ARG A 246 12.30 -22.74 -5.68
C ARG A 246 13.28 -23.62 -6.43
N THR A 247 13.47 -23.37 -7.72
CA THR A 247 14.42 -24.12 -8.57
C THR A 247 15.85 -23.90 -8.12
N LEU A 248 16.25 -22.66 -7.90
CA LEU A 248 17.58 -22.29 -7.43
C LEU A 248 17.86 -22.85 -6.03
N ALA A 249 16.91 -22.73 -5.11
CA ALA A 249 17.05 -23.22 -3.75
C ALA A 249 17.29 -24.73 -3.71
N ARG A 250 16.54 -25.49 -4.49
CA ARG A 250 16.74 -26.96 -4.62
C ARG A 250 18.05 -27.31 -5.30
N GLY A 251 18.46 -26.55 -6.33
CA GLY A 251 19.69 -26.81 -7.08
C GLY A 251 20.98 -26.52 -6.30
N HIS A 252 20.91 -25.63 -5.29
CA HIS A 252 22.06 -25.18 -4.50
C HIS A 252 22.02 -25.60 -3.02
N GLY A 253 20.94 -26.24 -2.58
CA GLY A 253 20.76 -26.69 -1.19
C GLY A 253 21.47 -27.99 -0.84
N GLY A 254 22.35 -28.49 -1.72
CA GLY A 254 23.10 -29.69 -1.49
C GLY A 254 22.21 -30.93 -1.32
N ASP A 255 22.44 -31.69 -0.24
CA ASP A 255 21.63 -32.85 0.15
C ASP A 255 20.61 -32.51 1.25
N ALA A 256 20.49 -31.24 1.63
CA ALA A 256 19.48 -30.79 2.57
C ALA A 256 18.06 -30.88 1.98
N HIS A 257 17.09 -31.18 2.83
CA HIS A 257 15.68 -30.97 2.46
C HIS A 257 15.37 -29.48 2.44
N VAL A 258 14.96 -28.98 1.25
CA VAL A 258 14.71 -27.55 1.01
C VAL A 258 13.22 -27.29 0.91
N THR A 259 12.72 -26.38 1.72
CA THR A 259 11.36 -25.83 1.61
C THR A 259 11.38 -24.34 1.30
N VAL A 260 10.45 -23.88 0.46
CA VAL A 260 10.27 -22.46 0.12
C VAL A 260 8.80 -22.09 0.33
N GLU A 261 8.57 -21.29 1.32
CA GLU A 261 7.26 -20.75 1.70
C GLU A 261 7.12 -19.32 1.17
N ILE A 262 5.98 -19.01 0.57
CA ILE A 262 5.58 -17.62 0.23
C ILE A 262 4.90 -17.03 1.46
N VAL A 263 5.50 -15.99 2.05
CA VAL A 263 4.96 -15.28 3.21
C VAL A 263 4.07 -14.12 2.78
N GLY A 264 4.34 -13.55 1.61
CA GLY A 264 3.53 -12.47 1.03
C GLY A 264 3.85 -12.33 -0.45
N ALA A 265 2.82 -12.05 -1.27
CA ALA A 265 2.95 -11.85 -2.70
C ALA A 265 1.91 -10.82 -3.17
N GLU A 266 2.38 -9.70 -3.68
CA GLU A 266 1.60 -8.65 -4.30
C GLU A 266 2.17 -8.34 -5.67
N GLU A 267 1.33 -8.42 -6.71
CA GLU A 267 1.72 -8.07 -8.08
C GLU A 267 2.02 -6.57 -8.21
N PRO A 268 2.95 -6.16 -9.07
CA PRO A 268 3.15 -4.75 -9.34
C PRO A 268 1.90 -4.13 -9.97
N ALA A 269 1.57 -2.90 -9.59
CA ALA A 269 0.45 -2.16 -10.12
C ALA A 269 0.93 -0.98 -10.97
N ARG A 270 0.29 -0.78 -12.15
CA ARG A 270 0.57 0.36 -13.02
C ARG A 270 -0.66 0.78 -13.80
N THR A 271 -0.94 2.08 -13.77
CA THR A 271 -1.99 2.71 -14.58
C THR A 271 -1.35 3.61 -15.65
N PRO A 272 -1.80 3.53 -16.91
CA PRO A 272 -1.36 4.47 -17.95
C PRO A 272 -1.74 5.92 -17.61
N ARG A 273 -0.81 6.86 -17.83
CA ARG A 273 -1.04 8.30 -17.61
C ARG A 273 -2.13 8.90 -18.52
N SER A 274 -2.51 8.18 -19.56
CA SER A 274 -3.53 8.58 -20.53
C SER A 274 -4.96 8.15 -20.15
N THR A 275 -5.18 7.52 -19.00
CA THR A 275 -6.53 7.15 -18.57
C THR A 275 -7.40 8.38 -18.30
N PRO A 276 -8.74 8.27 -18.44
CA PRO A 276 -9.64 9.37 -18.11
C PRO A 276 -9.45 9.89 -16.69
N LEU A 277 -9.22 8.99 -15.71
CA LEU A 277 -8.97 9.34 -14.32
C LEU A 277 -7.67 10.16 -14.16
N ALA A 278 -6.55 9.71 -14.76
CA ALA A 278 -5.28 10.43 -14.70
C ALA A 278 -5.40 11.83 -15.32
N ARG A 279 -6.10 11.96 -16.45
CA ARG A 279 -6.38 13.26 -17.07
C ARG A 279 -7.29 14.15 -16.20
N ALA A 280 -8.27 13.56 -15.51
CA ALA A 280 -9.11 14.30 -14.57
C ALA A 280 -8.29 14.94 -13.45
N PHE A 281 -7.32 14.20 -12.90
CA PHE A 281 -6.37 14.75 -11.92
C PHE A 281 -5.51 15.87 -12.50
N VAL A 282 -4.92 15.70 -13.69
CA VAL A 282 -4.12 16.74 -14.33
C VAL A 282 -4.91 18.04 -14.47
N GLY A 283 -6.16 17.95 -14.95
CA GLY A 283 -7.03 19.12 -15.08
C GLY A 283 -7.41 19.73 -13.73
N ALA A 284 -7.72 18.90 -12.72
CA ALA A 284 -8.13 19.39 -11.40
C ALA A 284 -6.96 20.06 -10.63
N ILE A 285 -5.74 19.53 -10.77
CA ILE A 285 -4.53 20.14 -10.21
C ILE A 285 -4.24 21.49 -10.86
N ALA A 286 -4.37 21.57 -12.19
CA ALA A 286 -4.21 22.83 -12.92
C ALA A 286 -5.22 23.89 -12.49
N ASP A 287 -6.50 23.52 -12.32
CA ASP A 287 -7.54 24.43 -11.82
C ASP A 287 -7.27 24.92 -10.38
N ALA A 288 -6.59 24.09 -9.57
CA ALA A 288 -6.15 24.46 -8.23
C ALA A 288 -4.84 25.27 -8.20
N GLY A 289 -4.32 25.64 -9.37
CA GLY A 289 -3.11 26.47 -9.54
C GLY A 289 -1.79 25.69 -9.46
N GLY A 290 -1.84 24.34 -9.56
CA GLY A 290 -0.66 23.48 -9.54
C GLY A 290 -0.19 23.04 -10.94
N ALA A 291 0.96 22.38 -10.98
CA ALA A 291 1.51 21.71 -12.16
C ALA A 291 1.58 20.19 -11.87
N ALA A 292 0.67 19.43 -12.46
CA ALA A 292 0.54 18.01 -12.17
C ALA A 292 1.81 17.22 -12.50
N THR A 293 2.29 16.44 -11.55
CA THR A 293 3.39 15.49 -11.73
C THR A 293 2.93 14.06 -11.54
N PHE A 294 3.63 13.10 -12.16
CA PHE A 294 3.35 11.68 -11.98
C PHE A 294 4.48 11.01 -11.21
N LYS A 295 4.10 10.32 -10.15
CA LYS A 295 5.02 9.56 -9.28
C LYS A 295 4.89 8.06 -9.52
N VAL A 296 5.96 7.35 -9.18
CA VAL A 296 6.01 5.90 -9.03
C VAL A 296 6.65 5.58 -7.68
N LYS A 297 6.17 4.57 -6.99
CA LYS A 297 6.65 4.21 -5.64
C LYS A 297 7.23 2.79 -5.62
N SER A 298 8.34 2.61 -4.90
CA SER A 298 8.98 1.29 -4.74
C SER A 298 8.34 0.45 -3.63
N GLY A 299 7.44 1.03 -2.83
CA GLY A 299 6.61 0.31 -1.88
C GLY A 299 5.47 -0.45 -2.54
N THR A 300 4.61 -1.03 -1.71
CA THR A 300 3.29 -1.57 -2.05
C THR A 300 2.22 -0.69 -1.43
N SER A 301 0.98 -0.81 -1.90
CA SER A 301 -0.22 -0.21 -1.31
C SER A 301 -1.44 -1.05 -1.69
N ASP A 302 -2.61 -0.69 -1.21
CA ASP A 302 -3.88 -1.30 -1.64
C ASP A 302 -4.13 -1.21 -3.16
N MET A 303 -3.39 -0.34 -3.89
CA MET A 303 -3.39 -0.33 -5.35
C MET A 303 -2.92 -1.67 -5.94
N ASN A 304 -1.96 -2.35 -5.29
CA ASN A 304 -1.47 -3.66 -5.73
C ASN A 304 -2.54 -4.76 -5.62
N VAL A 305 -3.50 -4.59 -4.71
CA VAL A 305 -4.63 -5.51 -4.53
C VAL A 305 -5.77 -5.17 -5.48
N LEU A 306 -6.17 -3.90 -5.54
CA LEU A 306 -7.40 -3.48 -6.20
C LEU A 306 -7.25 -3.27 -7.72
N ALA A 307 -6.12 -2.73 -8.18
CA ALA A 307 -5.95 -2.45 -9.61
C ALA A 307 -6.01 -3.72 -10.49
N PRO A 308 -5.35 -4.85 -10.14
CA PRO A 308 -5.49 -6.08 -10.90
C PRO A 308 -6.87 -6.73 -10.76
N ALA A 309 -7.52 -6.63 -9.59
CA ALA A 309 -8.81 -7.26 -9.33
C ALA A 309 -9.96 -6.58 -10.09
N TRP A 310 -9.96 -5.26 -10.12
CA TRP A 310 -11.03 -4.47 -10.75
C TRP A 310 -10.75 -4.11 -12.21
N ALA A 311 -9.50 -4.09 -12.62
CA ALA A 311 -9.07 -3.71 -13.97
C ALA A 311 -9.66 -2.37 -14.47
N CYS A 312 -10.05 -1.48 -13.55
CA CYS A 312 -10.54 -0.14 -13.83
C CYS A 312 -9.40 0.89 -13.71
N PRO A 313 -9.54 2.11 -14.26
CA PRO A 313 -8.62 3.20 -14.02
C PRO A 313 -8.41 3.43 -12.52
N THR A 314 -7.20 3.17 -12.03
CA THR A 314 -6.83 3.28 -10.62
C THR A 314 -5.57 4.12 -10.49
N VAL A 315 -5.55 5.10 -9.58
CA VAL A 315 -4.38 5.88 -9.21
C VAL A 315 -4.29 6.00 -7.70
N ALA A 316 -3.13 6.35 -7.16
CA ALA A 316 -3.05 6.76 -5.77
C ALA A 316 -2.87 8.28 -5.67
N TYR A 317 -3.56 8.89 -4.70
CA TYR A 317 -3.55 10.32 -4.48
C TYR A 317 -3.90 10.66 -3.03
N GLY A 318 -3.25 11.67 -2.52
CA GLY A 318 -3.53 12.27 -1.22
C GLY A 318 -2.50 13.33 -0.85
N PRO A 319 -2.85 14.23 0.08
CA PRO A 319 -1.89 15.19 0.64
C PRO A 319 -0.80 14.47 1.42
N GLY A 320 0.29 15.16 1.65
CA GLY A 320 1.42 14.67 2.44
C GLY A 320 2.62 14.24 1.59
N ASP A 321 3.77 14.27 2.25
CA ASP A 321 5.05 13.88 1.68
C ASP A 321 5.47 12.51 2.25
N SER A 322 5.54 11.51 1.37
CA SER A 322 5.88 10.14 1.75
C SER A 322 7.30 9.95 2.35
N ARG A 323 8.11 11.01 2.41
CA ARG A 323 9.35 10.98 3.18
C ARG A 323 9.14 10.92 4.69
N TYR A 324 7.93 11.28 5.14
CA TYR A 324 7.55 11.22 6.55
C TYR A 324 6.85 9.92 6.94
N ASP A 325 6.47 9.07 5.96
CA ASP A 325 5.83 7.77 6.21
C ASP A 325 6.68 6.95 7.19
N HIS A 326 6.05 6.37 8.21
CA HIS A 326 6.67 5.51 9.23
C HIS A 326 7.82 6.16 10.04
N THR A 327 7.96 7.47 9.99
CA THR A 327 9.00 8.19 10.77
C THR A 327 8.42 8.81 12.05
N PRO A 328 9.27 9.15 13.05
CA PRO A 328 8.81 9.92 14.21
C PRO A 328 8.55 11.40 13.90
N MET A 329 8.80 11.84 12.67
CA MET A 329 8.63 13.21 12.20
C MET A 329 7.36 13.38 11.36
N GLU A 330 6.42 12.45 11.43
CA GLU A 330 5.21 12.42 10.61
C GLU A 330 4.34 13.65 10.86
N ARG A 331 4.05 14.37 9.77
CA ARG A 331 3.30 15.63 9.78
C ARG A 331 2.70 15.96 8.43
N LEU A 332 1.52 16.55 8.46
CA LEU A 332 0.74 16.95 7.31
C LEU A 332 0.62 18.47 7.25
N VAL A 333 1.04 19.09 6.15
CA VAL A 333 0.81 20.51 5.89
C VAL A 333 -0.68 20.74 5.62
N LEU A 334 -1.34 21.56 6.44
CA LEU A 334 -2.79 21.76 6.39
C LEU A 334 -3.23 22.50 5.11
N ASP A 335 -2.43 23.39 4.58
CA ASP A 335 -2.70 24.04 3.29
C ASP A 335 -2.72 23.03 2.14
N ASP A 336 -1.81 22.06 2.14
CA ASP A 336 -1.76 21.00 1.14
C ASP A 336 -2.96 20.04 1.28
N TYR A 337 -3.40 19.78 2.51
CA TYR A 337 -4.62 19.02 2.79
C TYR A 337 -5.87 19.70 2.19
N VAL A 338 -6.02 21.00 2.40
CA VAL A 338 -7.15 21.77 1.84
C VAL A 338 -7.09 21.83 0.30
N ARG A 339 -5.90 21.98 -0.28
CA ARG A 339 -5.70 21.92 -1.73
C ARG A 339 -6.05 20.55 -2.29
N ALA A 340 -5.65 19.47 -1.62
CA ALA A 340 -5.99 18.11 -2.04
C ALA A 340 -7.50 17.86 -2.06
N ILE A 341 -8.25 18.36 -1.07
CA ILE A 341 -9.71 18.31 -1.08
C ILE A 341 -10.27 19.04 -2.31
N THR A 342 -9.73 20.21 -2.64
CA THR A 342 -10.16 21.00 -3.80
C THR A 342 -9.90 20.25 -5.11
N VAL A 343 -8.74 19.61 -5.25
CA VAL A 343 -8.40 18.76 -6.40
C VAL A 343 -9.36 17.57 -6.51
N LEU A 344 -9.62 16.85 -5.40
CA LEU A 344 -10.54 15.71 -5.38
C LEU A 344 -11.95 16.11 -5.80
N LYS A 345 -12.47 17.24 -5.32
CA LYS A 345 -13.75 17.81 -5.77
C LYS A 345 -13.74 18.05 -7.28
N GLY A 346 -12.65 18.63 -7.82
CA GLY A 346 -12.45 18.83 -9.24
C GLY A 346 -12.44 17.53 -10.06
N VAL A 347 -11.86 16.46 -9.52
CA VAL A 347 -11.86 15.11 -10.13
C VAL A 347 -13.27 14.53 -10.14
N LEU A 348 -14.00 14.60 -9.03
CA LEU A 348 -15.38 14.09 -8.95
C LEU A 348 -16.32 14.82 -9.90
N ARG A 349 -16.19 16.16 -10.05
CA ARG A 349 -16.97 16.93 -11.07
C ARG A 349 -16.69 16.45 -12.47
N ARG A 350 -15.44 16.12 -12.80
CA ARG A 350 -15.04 15.56 -14.11
C ARG A 350 -15.55 14.14 -14.33
N ALA A 351 -15.72 13.36 -13.25
CA ALA A 351 -16.35 12.05 -13.35
C ALA A 351 -17.84 12.16 -13.77
N GLY A 352 -18.54 13.20 -13.35
CA GLY A 352 -19.95 13.46 -13.71
C GLY A 352 -20.16 14.14 -15.07
N ALA A 353 -19.08 14.64 -15.71
CA ALA A 353 -19.21 15.27 -17.00
C ALA A 353 -19.58 14.24 -18.10
N PRO A 354 -20.40 14.60 -19.08
CA PRO A 354 -20.65 13.75 -20.25
C PRO A 354 -19.33 13.43 -20.97
N ILE A 355 -19.19 12.17 -21.41
CA ILE A 355 -18.04 11.69 -22.22
C ILE A 355 -18.12 12.28 -23.62
#